data_7a46b0a9f17a1f0aaa57f69657f297ff
#
_entry.id   7a46b0a9f17a1f0aaa57f69657f297ff
#
_cell.length_a   1.000
_cell.length_b   1.000
_cell.length_c   1.000
_cell.angle_alpha   90.00
_cell.angle_beta   90.00
_cell.angle_gamma   90.00
#
_symmetry.space_group_name_H-M   'P 1'
#
loop_
_entity.id
_entity.type
_entity.pdbx_description
1 polymer ?
#
loop_
_entity_poly.entity_id
_entity_poly.type
_entity_poly.pdbx_seq_one_letter_code
_entity_poly.pdbx_strand_id
1 'polypeptide(L)'
;MIRHYRCIYRAVLLLALLALPGLKGVARAQTDGVPPPPFNGIAHVAIRVHDLGASVAFYQKLGFEQAFDLRRNDVPYESFIKINDNQFLELYPTSEHDPNVGFLHLCFEGVDLNAIHDNYVTRGLTPTPVRKAGAGNLLFTLAGPDQPSGPQNIEYTQYMPGSLHSNDAGKHLGPDRVADKLIAVALAMKDTAVARDFYINQLLFKPIAHDPMDLHMPGESGQEVEIVPAASLGTKARLTLESENLGRSARLLHKEGIAATKNGETLTITDPDGNILLLEHR
;
A
#
# COMPACT_ATOMS: atom_id res chain seq x y z
N MET A 1 30.52 -15.63 91.47
CA MET A 1 29.66 -16.70 90.98
C MET A 1 28.53 -16.04 90.11
N ILE A 2 28.76 -15.95 88.84
CA ILE A 2 27.75 -15.35 87.91
C ILE A 2 27.59 -16.31 86.76
N ARG A 3 26.43 -16.87 86.63
CA ARG A 3 26.04 -17.79 85.54
C ARG A 3 25.59 -17.00 84.26
N HIS A 4 26.20 -17.31 83.11
CA HIS A 4 25.86 -16.83 81.81
C HIS A 4 24.63 -17.60 81.31
N TYR A 5 23.56 -16.86 80.92
CA TYR A 5 22.48 -17.35 80.04
C TYR A 5 22.72 -16.88 78.62
N ARG A 6 22.96 -17.81 77.67
CA ARG A 6 22.94 -17.57 76.26
C ARG A 6 21.51 -17.62 75.75
N CYS A 7 21.04 -16.51 75.26
CA CYS A 7 19.79 -16.43 74.55
C CYS A 7 20.02 -16.67 73.06
N ILE A 8 19.44 -17.73 72.49
CA ILE A 8 19.54 -18.07 71.07
C ILE A 8 18.32 -17.46 70.37
N TYR A 9 18.52 -16.38 69.58
CA TYR A 9 17.51 -15.87 68.68
C TYR A 9 17.49 -16.68 67.39
N ARG A 10 16.45 -17.44 67.14
CA ARG A 10 16.13 -18.02 65.82
C ARG A 10 15.52 -16.93 64.98
N ALA A 11 16.26 -16.46 63.97
CA ALA A 11 15.72 -15.60 62.91
C ALA A 11 14.88 -16.46 61.94
N VAL A 12 13.60 -16.23 61.89
CA VAL A 12 12.69 -16.80 60.89
C VAL A 12 12.79 -15.89 59.65
N LEU A 13 13.43 -16.40 58.61
CA LEU A 13 13.45 -15.71 57.29
C LEU A 13 12.12 -15.96 56.60
N LEU A 14 11.23 -14.95 56.56
CA LEU A 14 10.05 -14.97 55.68
C LEU A 14 10.51 -14.62 54.24
N LEU A 15 10.53 -15.63 53.38
CA LEU A 15 10.64 -15.39 51.92
C LEU A 15 9.31 -14.87 51.42
N ALA A 16 9.23 -13.56 51.16
CA ALA A 16 8.15 -12.99 50.40
C ALA A 16 8.36 -13.30 48.88
N LEU A 17 7.60 -14.26 48.36
CA LEU A 17 7.49 -14.46 46.91
C LEU A 17 6.75 -13.24 46.30
N LEU A 18 7.49 -12.33 45.72
CA LEU A 18 6.95 -11.31 44.81
C LEU A 18 6.50 -11.99 43.50
N ALA A 19 5.21 -12.23 43.36
CA ALA A 19 4.63 -12.61 42.10
C ALA A 19 4.74 -11.45 41.14
N LEU A 20 5.69 -11.50 40.21
CA LEU A 20 5.76 -10.60 39.04
C LEU A 20 4.52 -10.84 38.21
N PRO A 21 3.77 -9.77 37.82
CA PRO A 21 2.69 -9.93 36.88
C PRO A 21 3.27 -10.45 35.56
N GLY A 22 2.81 -11.62 35.13
CA GLY A 22 3.25 -12.27 33.91
C GLY A 22 3.10 -11.31 32.72
N LEU A 23 4.21 -10.98 32.08
CA LEU A 23 4.20 -10.52 30.71
C LEU A 23 3.42 -11.57 29.91
N LYS A 24 2.23 -11.21 29.47
CA LYS A 24 1.54 -11.95 28.43
C LYS A 24 2.40 -11.81 27.18
N GLY A 25 3.29 -12.75 26.97
CA GLY A 25 3.97 -12.92 25.71
C GLY A 25 2.89 -13.04 24.66
N VAL A 26 2.85 -12.10 23.72
CA VAL A 26 2.08 -12.26 22.50
C VAL A 26 2.59 -13.54 21.87
N ALA A 27 1.78 -14.59 21.92
CA ALA A 27 2.10 -15.86 21.29
C ALA A 27 2.31 -15.56 19.81
N ARG A 28 3.56 -15.58 19.36
CA ARG A 28 3.92 -15.51 17.95
C ARG A 28 3.34 -16.77 17.34
N ALA A 29 2.25 -16.64 16.59
CA ALA A 29 1.71 -17.76 15.84
C ALA A 29 2.82 -18.25 14.93
N GLN A 30 3.23 -19.50 15.11
CA GLN A 30 4.23 -20.16 14.32
C GLN A 30 3.57 -20.44 12.96
N THR A 31 3.87 -19.60 11.97
CA THR A 31 3.32 -19.68 10.61
C THR A 31 4.15 -20.62 9.71
N ASP A 32 4.93 -21.52 10.32
CA ASP A 32 5.77 -22.45 9.60
C ASP A 32 4.91 -23.37 8.72
N GLY A 33 4.97 -23.15 7.43
CA GLY A 33 4.42 -24.06 6.43
C GLY A 33 3.23 -23.58 5.59
N VAL A 34 2.63 -22.43 5.87
CA VAL A 34 1.58 -21.88 5.00
C VAL A 34 2.26 -20.99 3.94
N PRO A 35 2.24 -21.38 2.66
CA PRO A 35 2.86 -20.56 1.62
C PRO A 35 2.14 -19.21 1.51
N PRO A 36 2.85 -18.15 1.09
CA PRO A 36 2.21 -16.88 0.82
C PRO A 36 1.15 -17.08 -0.26
N PRO A 37 0.00 -16.39 -0.15
CA PRO A 37 -1.01 -16.46 -1.18
C PRO A 37 -0.47 -15.93 -2.51
N PRO A 38 -0.92 -16.49 -3.64
CA PRO A 38 -0.48 -16.07 -4.96
C PRO A 38 -1.06 -14.70 -5.29
N PHE A 39 -0.22 -13.66 -5.26
CA PHE A 39 -0.57 -12.33 -5.75
C PHE A 39 -0.15 -12.18 -7.22
N ASN A 40 -0.98 -11.48 -7.99
CA ASN A 40 -0.62 -11.07 -9.35
C ASN A 40 0.23 -9.79 -9.34
N GLY A 41 0.01 -8.91 -8.37
CA GLY A 41 0.75 -7.67 -8.27
C GLY A 41 -0.04 -6.55 -7.59
N ILE A 42 0.44 -5.32 -7.73
CA ILE A 42 -0.30 -4.11 -7.38
C ILE A 42 -1.42 -3.93 -8.41
N ALA A 43 -2.67 -3.87 -7.93
CA ALA A 43 -3.86 -3.64 -8.75
C ALA A 43 -4.06 -2.13 -9.00
N HIS A 44 -4.07 -1.37 -7.91
CA HIS A 44 -4.27 0.09 -8.00
C HIS A 44 -3.71 0.83 -6.79
N VAL A 45 -3.56 2.13 -6.99
CA VAL A 45 -3.35 3.10 -5.92
C VAL A 45 -4.51 4.07 -5.94
N ALA A 46 -5.18 4.24 -4.80
CA ALA A 46 -6.24 5.21 -4.64
C ALA A 46 -5.71 6.52 -4.08
N ILE A 47 -6.12 7.61 -4.71
CA ILE A 47 -5.69 8.97 -4.38
C ILE A 47 -6.92 9.87 -4.29
N ARG A 48 -7.04 10.62 -3.20
CA ARG A 48 -8.03 11.70 -3.13
C ARG A 48 -7.46 12.96 -3.74
N VAL A 49 -8.20 13.58 -4.66
CA VAL A 49 -7.81 14.73 -5.45
C VAL A 49 -8.75 15.91 -5.20
N HIS A 50 -8.21 17.13 -5.27
CA HIS A 50 -9.02 18.33 -5.05
C HIS A 50 -10.06 18.53 -6.15
N ASP A 51 -9.64 18.40 -7.41
CA ASP A 51 -10.49 18.50 -8.59
C ASP A 51 -10.33 17.25 -9.47
N LEU A 52 -11.37 16.41 -9.49
CA LEU A 52 -11.37 15.15 -10.23
C LEU A 52 -11.16 15.38 -11.74
N GLY A 53 -11.80 16.39 -12.32
CA GLY A 53 -11.67 16.70 -13.74
C GLY A 53 -10.28 17.18 -14.12
N ALA A 54 -9.69 18.06 -13.31
CA ALA A 54 -8.31 18.53 -13.52
C ALA A 54 -7.29 17.38 -13.38
N SER A 55 -7.49 16.48 -12.41
CA SER A 55 -6.60 15.34 -12.21
C SER A 55 -6.72 14.33 -13.36
N VAL A 56 -7.93 13.99 -13.80
CA VAL A 56 -8.15 13.15 -14.99
C VAL A 56 -7.45 13.75 -16.22
N ALA A 57 -7.64 15.05 -16.46
CA ALA A 57 -7.01 15.73 -17.60
C ALA A 57 -5.47 15.74 -17.50
N PHE A 58 -4.92 15.83 -16.29
CA PHE A 58 -3.47 15.72 -16.07
C PHE A 58 -2.95 14.34 -16.45
N TYR A 59 -3.56 13.26 -15.94
CA TYR A 59 -3.14 11.89 -16.25
C TYR A 59 -3.33 11.56 -17.75
N GLN A 60 -4.35 12.11 -18.40
CA GLN A 60 -4.54 11.99 -19.85
C GLN A 60 -3.40 12.64 -20.64
N LYS A 61 -2.83 13.76 -20.19
CA LYS A 61 -1.63 14.35 -20.81
C LYS A 61 -0.38 13.49 -20.64
N LEU A 62 -0.34 12.62 -19.62
CA LEU A 62 0.71 11.60 -19.49
C LEU A 62 0.49 10.40 -20.42
N GLY A 63 -0.63 10.39 -21.18
CA GLY A 63 -1.04 9.31 -22.07
C GLY A 63 -1.83 8.20 -21.40
N PHE A 64 -2.15 8.32 -20.11
CA PHE A 64 -3.02 7.37 -19.41
C PHE A 64 -4.49 7.72 -19.66
N GLU A 65 -5.24 6.81 -20.22
CA GLU A 65 -6.64 7.05 -20.51
C GLU A 65 -7.54 6.72 -19.32
N GLN A 66 -8.65 7.43 -19.21
CA GLN A 66 -9.70 7.10 -18.26
C GLN A 66 -10.48 5.89 -18.78
N ALA A 67 -10.47 4.79 -18.01
CA ALA A 67 -11.16 3.57 -18.39
C ALA A 67 -12.67 3.67 -18.15
N PHE A 68 -13.06 4.08 -16.96
CA PHE A 68 -14.46 4.23 -16.54
C PHE A 68 -14.57 5.07 -15.27
N ASP A 69 -15.81 5.43 -14.93
CA ASP A 69 -16.18 6.06 -13.66
C ASP A 69 -17.18 5.20 -12.90
N LEU A 70 -17.18 5.33 -11.58
CA LEU A 70 -18.36 5.02 -10.77
C LEU A 70 -19.14 6.29 -10.49
N ARG A 71 -20.45 6.23 -10.68
CA ARG A 71 -21.33 7.40 -10.59
C ARG A 71 -22.46 7.20 -9.60
N ARG A 72 -22.85 8.28 -8.95
CA ARG A 72 -24.08 8.38 -8.14
C ARG A 72 -24.87 9.58 -8.61
N ASN A 73 -26.10 9.35 -9.03
CA ASN A 73 -26.95 10.41 -9.62
C ASN A 73 -26.23 11.16 -10.75
N ASP A 74 -25.59 10.42 -11.67
CA ASP A 74 -24.82 10.92 -12.80
C ASP A 74 -23.56 11.73 -12.45
N VAL A 75 -23.22 11.88 -11.17
CA VAL A 75 -22.00 12.53 -10.71
C VAL A 75 -20.93 11.48 -10.47
N PRO A 76 -19.74 11.61 -11.10
CA PRO A 76 -18.62 10.74 -10.81
C PRO A 76 -18.16 10.93 -9.36
N TYR A 77 -18.03 9.83 -8.62
CA TYR A 77 -17.43 9.84 -7.28
C TYR A 77 -16.11 9.07 -7.21
N GLU A 78 -15.76 8.40 -8.32
CA GLU A 78 -14.53 7.63 -8.45
C GLU A 78 -14.22 7.48 -9.95
N SER A 79 -12.99 7.78 -10.35
CA SER A 79 -12.50 7.64 -11.73
C SER A 79 -11.30 6.73 -11.80
N PHE A 80 -11.30 5.83 -12.77
CA PHE A 80 -10.25 4.83 -12.98
C PHE A 80 -9.38 5.24 -14.17
N ILE A 81 -8.13 5.59 -13.90
CA ILE A 81 -7.11 5.92 -14.90
C ILE A 81 -6.28 4.67 -15.14
N LYS A 82 -6.24 4.23 -16.40
CA LYS A 82 -5.59 2.97 -16.76
C LYS A 82 -4.10 3.13 -17.00
N ILE A 83 -3.30 2.37 -16.25
CA ILE A 83 -1.86 2.23 -16.50
C ILE A 83 -1.62 1.09 -17.49
N ASN A 84 -2.20 -0.10 -17.20
CA ASN A 84 -2.24 -1.28 -18.08
C ASN A 84 -3.47 -2.14 -17.76
N ASP A 85 -3.61 -3.32 -18.34
CA ASP A 85 -4.80 -4.16 -18.17
C ASP A 85 -5.03 -4.64 -16.72
N ASN A 86 -4.00 -4.62 -15.88
CA ASN A 86 -4.05 -5.07 -14.50
C ASN A 86 -3.88 -3.95 -13.47
N GLN A 87 -3.49 -2.73 -13.91
CA GLN A 87 -3.10 -1.65 -13.00
C GLN A 87 -3.81 -0.34 -13.31
N PHE A 88 -4.32 0.31 -12.26
CA PHE A 88 -5.07 1.57 -12.36
C PHE A 88 -4.64 2.57 -11.28
N LEU A 89 -4.93 3.85 -11.52
CA LEU A 89 -5.07 4.83 -10.46
C LEU A 89 -6.56 5.06 -10.23
N GLU A 90 -6.97 5.01 -8.97
CA GLU A 90 -8.33 5.37 -8.57
C GLU A 90 -8.32 6.79 -8.00
N LEU A 91 -9.06 7.68 -8.64
CA LEU A 91 -9.14 9.07 -8.24
C LEU A 91 -10.49 9.35 -7.58
N TYR A 92 -10.46 9.83 -6.35
CA TYR A 92 -11.64 10.21 -5.57
C TYR A 92 -11.66 11.72 -5.36
N PRO A 93 -12.76 12.42 -5.63
CA PRO A 93 -12.83 13.85 -5.31
C PRO A 93 -12.85 14.08 -3.79
N THR A 94 -12.37 15.23 -3.35
CA THR A 94 -12.65 15.72 -2.00
C THR A 94 -14.15 15.97 -1.81
N SER A 95 -14.59 15.94 -0.55
CA SER A 95 -15.95 16.28 -0.14
C SER A 95 -15.93 17.06 1.18
N GLU A 96 -17.10 17.55 1.62
CA GLU A 96 -17.22 18.21 2.93
C GLU A 96 -16.81 17.28 4.09
N HIS A 97 -17.06 15.96 3.94
CA HIS A 97 -16.72 14.95 4.96
C HIS A 97 -15.28 14.47 4.84
N ASP A 98 -14.70 14.59 3.63
CA ASP A 98 -13.36 14.10 3.29
C ASP A 98 -12.56 15.17 2.55
N PRO A 99 -12.12 16.25 3.23
CA PRO A 99 -11.50 17.40 2.57
C PRO A 99 -10.02 17.22 2.25
N ASN A 100 -9.37 16.19 2.77
CA ASN A 100 -7.92 16.03 2.67
C ASN A 100 -7.52 15.27 1.42
N VAL A 101 -6.65 15.86 0.60
CA VAL A 101 -6.06 15.24 -0.60
C VAL A 101 -4.90 14.29 -0.25
N GLY A 102 -4.60 13.36 -1.15
CA GLY A 102 -3.45 12.48 -1.10
C GLY A 102 -3.78 11.01 -1.09
N PHE A 103 -2.82 10.20 -0.67
CA PHE A 103 -2.89 8.74 -0.66
C PHE A 103 -4.05 8.22 0.22
N LEU A 104 -4.86 7.32 -0.31
CA LEU A 104 -5.97 6.68 0.40
C LEU A 104 -5.66 5.23 0.73
N HIS A 105 -5.35 4.42 -0.29
CA HIS A 105 -5.01 3.02 -0.11
C HIS A 105 -4.17 2.47 -1.25
N LEU A 106 -3.49 1.37 -0.95
CA LEU A 106 -2.83 0.50 -1.90
C LEU A 106 -3.64 -0.79 -2.01
N CYS A 107 -3.88 -1.25 -3.23
CA CYS A 107 -4.59 -2.50 -3.50
C CYS A 107 -3.69 -3.51 -4.20
N PHE A 108 -3.78 -4.76 -3.76
CA PHE A 108 -3.12 -5.90 -4.37
C PHE A 108 -4.13 -6.81 -5.06
N GLU A 109 -3.79 -7.29 -6.26
CA GLU A 109 -4.58 -8.27 -6.97
C GLU A 109 -4.18 -9.68 -6.58
N GLY A 110 -5.15 -10.54 -6.35
CA GLY A 110 -4.98 -11.96 -6.12
C GLY A 110 -5.83 -12.83 -7.04
N VAL A 111 -5.36 -14.04 -7.32
CA VAL A 111 -6.05 -15.02 -8.18
C VAL A 111 -7.24 -15.65 -7.47
N ASP A 112 -7.12 -15.88 -6.15
CA ASP A 112 -8.18 -16.42 -5.29
C ASP A 112 -8.25 -15.61 -3.99
N LEU A 113 -9.17 -14.68 -3.99
CA LEU A 113 -9.29 -13.73 -2.87
C LEU A 113 -9.78 -14.40 -1.58
N ASN A 114 -10.60 -15.44 -1.68
CA ASN A 114 -11.03 -16.19 -0.49
C ASN A 114 -9.85 -16.95 0.13
N ALA A 115 -9.01 -17.56 -0.67
CA ALA A 115 -7.81 -18.24 -0.18
C ALA A 115 -6.83 -17.27 0.49
N ILE A 116 -6.68 -16.06 -0.04
CA ILE A 116 -5.85 -14.99 0.56
C ILE A 116 -6.44 -14.55 1.90
N HIS A 117 -7.74 -14.29 1.94
CA HIS A 117 -8.46 -13.92 3.15
C HIS A 117 -8.29 -14.98 4.25
N ASP A 118 -8.54 -16.25 3.95
CA ASP A 118 -8.45 -17.35 4.90
C ASP A 118 -7.01 -17.58 5.38
N ASN A 119 -6.02 -17.39 4.50
CA ASN A 119 -4.61 -17.40 4.88
C ASN A 119 -4.32 -16.33 5.95
N TYR A 120 -4.79 -15.11 5.76
CA TYR A 120 -4.59 -14.03 6.73
C TYR A 120 -5.32 -14.29 8.05
N VAL A 121 -6.55 -14.80 8.02
CA VAL A 121 -7.28 -15.21 9.23
C VAL A 121 -6.51 -16.29 9.99
N THR A 122 -6.02 -17.31 9.30
CA THR A 122 -5.22 -18.39 9.90
C THR A 122 -3.95 -17.86 10.57
N ARG A 123 -3.38 -16.78 10.06
CA ARG A 123 -2.20 -16.10 10.59
C ARG A 123 -2.52 -15.08 11.69
N GLY A 124 -3.78 -15.01 12.14
CA GLY A 124 -4.23 -14.14 13.22
C GLY A 124 -4.49 -12.70 12.80
N LEU A 125 -4.53 -12.40 11.50
CA LEU A 125 -4.97 -11.10 10.99
C LEU A 125 -6.49 -11.03 10.96
N THR A 126 -7.03 -9.82 10.91
CA THR A 126 -8.48 -9.56 10.93
C THR A 126 -8.94 -8.81 9.68
N PRO A 127 -8.86 -9.44 8.49
CA PRO A 127 -9.38 -8.84 7.27
C PRO A 127 -10.90 -8.67 7.37
N THR A 128 -11.45 -7.69 6.66
CA THR A 128 -12.90 -7.57 6.51
C THR A 128 -13.44 -8.72 5.67
N PRO A 129 -14.73 -9.09 5.79
CA PRO A 129 -15.31 -10.13 4.95
C PRO A 129 -15.16 -9.81 3.46
N VAL A 130 -14.90 -10.85 2.65
CA VAL A 130 -14.88 -10.72 1.19
C VAL A 130 -16.25 -10.28 0.70
N ARG A 131 -16.30 -9.25 -0.14
CA ARG A 131 -17.54 -8.68 -0.68
C ARG A 131 -17.39 -8.25 -2.13
N LYS A 132 -18.49 -8.04 -2.83
CA LYS A 132 -18.48 -7.48 -4.18
C LYS A 132 -18.29 -5.97 -4.11
N ALA A 133 -17.36 -5.45 -4.91
CA ALA A 133 -17.09 -4.03 -5.10
C ALA A 133 -18.07 -3.36 -6.07
N GLY A 134 -18.09 -2.03 -6.09
CA GLY A 134 -18.87 -1.25 -7.03
C GLY A 134 -18.55 -1.52 -8.50
N ALA A 135 -17.28 -1.73 -8.82
CA ALA A 135 -16.80 -2.11 -10.15
C ALA A 135 -17.07 -3.59 -10.53
N GLY A 136 -17.63 -4.39 -9.61
CA GLY A 136 -17.99 -5.78 -9.87
C GLY A 136 -16.94 -6.82 -9.49
N ASN A 137 -15.79 -6.41 -8.98
CA ASN A 137 -14.74 -7.28 -8.46
C ASN A 137 -15.10 -7.82 -7.07
N LEU A 138 -14.36 -8.83 -6.59
CA LEU A 138 -14.33 -9.14 -5.17
C LEU A 138 -13.29 -8.25 -4.49
N LEU A 139 -13.53 -7.87 -3.23
CA LEU A 139 -12.54 -7.19 -2.42
C LEU A 139 -12.71 -7.51 -0.91
N PHE A 140 -11.63 -7.38 -0.17
CA PHE A 140 -11.59 -7.19 1.27
C PHE A 140 -10.52 -6.16 1.63
N THR A 141 -10.56 -5.65 2.85
CA THR A 141 -9.56 -4.72 3.36
C THR A 141 -8.92 -5.24 4.64
N LEU A 142 -7.70 -4.79 4.90
CA LEU A 142 -6.93 -5.08 6.10
C LEU A 142 -6.37 -3.77 6.65
N ALA A 143 -6.53 -3.55 7.96
CA ALA A 143 -5.88 -2.43 8.63
C ALA A 143 -4.38 -2.72 8.81
N GLY A 144 -3.55 -1.81 8.35
CA GLY A 144 -2.10 -1.84 8.51
C GLY A 144 -1.61 -0.85 9.57
N PRO A 145 -0.28 -0.66 9.68
CA PRO A 145 0.35 0.32 10.57
C PRO A 145 -0.07 1.75 10.26
N ASP A 146 0.15 2.65 11.24
CA ASP A 146 -0.29 4.04 11.14
C ASP A 146 0.47 4.84 10.06
N GLN A 147 -0.31 5.44 9.18
CA GLN A 147 0.07 6.51 8.25
C GLN A 147 -0.26 7.89 8.84
N PRO A 148 0.14 9.01 8.19
CA PRO A 148 -0.22 10.36 8.66
C PRO A 148 -1.73 10.55 8.92
N SER A 149 -2.57 9.97 8.08
CA SER A 149 -4.04 10.07 8.14
C SER A 149 -4.72 9.07 9.10
N GLY A 150 -3.98 8.15 9.72
CA GLY A 150 -4.50 7.10 10.58
C GLY A 150 -4.01 5.70 10.17
N PRO A 151 -4.65 4.62 10.60
CA PRO A 151 -4.31 3.27 10.18
C PRO A 151 -4.34 3.14 8.66
N GLN A 152 -3.32 2.48 8.09
CA GLN A 152 -3.28 2.21 6.67
C GLN A 152 -4.47 1.33 6.28
N ASN A 153 -5.17 1.71 5.21
CA ASN A 153 -6.11 0.83 4.53
C ASN A 153 -5.37 0.05 3.45
N ILE A 154 -5.29 -1.26 3.57
CA ILE A 154 -4.72 -2.15 2.55
C ILE A 154 -5.88 -2.90 1.93
N GLU A 155 -6.07 -2.72 0.63
CA GLU A 155 -7.12 -3.41 -0.12
C GLU A 155 -6.55 -4.60 -0.87
N TYR A 156 -7.37 -5.62 -1.02
CA TYR A 156 -7.12 -6.79 -1.84
C TYR A 156 -8.28 -7.01 -2.79
N THR A 157 -7.99 -7.21 -4.06
CA THR A 157 -9.02 -7.39 -5.08
C THR A 157 -8.78 -8.64 -5.92
N GLN A 158 -9.86 -9.16 -6.50
CA GLN A 158 -9.83 -10.16 -7.57
C GLN A 158 -10.70 -9.67 -8.71
N TYR A 159 -10.11 -9.46 -9.87
CA TYR A 159 -10.85 -9.07 -11.06
C TYR A 159 -11.75 -10.21 -11.54
N MET A 160 -13.04 -9.98 -11.50
CA MET A 160 -14.05 -11.00 -11.83
C MET A 160 -14.49 -10.86 -13.29
N PRO A 161 -14.79 -11.98 -13.97
CA PRO A 161 -15.43 -11.91 -15.27
C PRO A 161 -16.70 -11.08 -15.24
N GLY A 162 -16.83 -10.12 -16.19
CA GLY A 162 -17.96 -9.19 -16.25
C GLY A 162 -17.84 -7.98 -15.33
N SER A 163 -16.76 -7.83 -14.57
CA SER A 163 -16.45 -6.58 -13.86
C SER A 163 -16.09 -5.46 -14.85
N LEU A 164 -16.14 -4.20 -14.41
CA LEU A 164 -15.73 -3.07 -15.25
C LEU A 164 -14.28 -3.21 -15.70
N HIS A 165 -13.38 -3.64 -14.81
CA HIS A 165 -11.97 -3.87 -15.12
C HIS A 165 -11.80 -4.95 -16.19
N SER A 166 -12.43 -6.12 -16.03
CA SER A 166 -12.30 -7.21 -17.01
C SER A 166 -12.93 -6.85 -18.37
N ASN A 167 -14.00 -6.07 -18.37
CA ASN A 167 -14.63 -5.58 -19.60
C ASN A 167 -13.80 -4.50 -20.31
N ASP A 168 -12.88 -3.87 -19.61
CA ASP A 168 -11.96 -2.87 -20.12
C ASP A 168 -10.63 -3.46 -20.65
N ALA A 169 -10.39 -4.74 -20.49
CA ALA A 169 -9.17 -5.38 -20.95
C ALA A 169 -8.93 -5.13 -22.45
N GLY A 170 -7.70 -4.72 -22.79
CA GLY A 170 -7.30 -4.34 -24.16
C GLY A 170 -7.83 -2.99 -24.64
N LYS A 171 -8.54 -2.21 -23.80
CA LYS A 171 -9.06 -0.89 -24.14
C LYS A 171 -8.33 0.19 -23.32
N HIS A 172 -8.48 1.45 -23.74
CA HIS A 172 -7.93 2.61 -23.02
C HIS A 172 -6.44 2.50 -22.69
N LEU A 173 -5.70 1.81 -23.55
CA LEU A 173 -4.25 1.72 -23.53
C LEU A 173 -3.69 2.77 -24.49
N GLY A 174 -3.54 4.01 -24.03
CA GLY A 174 -3.04 5.12 -24.85
C GLY A 174 -1.73 4.76 -25.57
N PRO A 175 -1.57 5.08 -26.87
CA PRO A 175 -0.41 4.68 -27.65
C PRO A 175 0.88 5.41 -27.24
N ASP A 176 0.75 6.58 -26.62
CA ASP A 176 1.85 7.48 -26.26
C ASP A 176 1.92 7.71 -24.74
N ARG A 177 1.89 6.63 -23.95
CA ARG A 177 2.05 6.72 -22.49
C ARG A 177 3.51 7.01 -22.11
N VAL A 178 3.69 7.80 -21.05
CA VAL A 178 5.03 8.06 -20.48
C VAL A 178 5.63 6.84 -19.79
N ALA A 179 4.78 5.90 -19.37
CA ALA A 179 5.12 4.64 -18.72
C ALA A 179 3.99 3.63 -18.93
N ASP A 180 4.21 2.35 -18.64
CA ASP A 180 3.23 1.29 -18.87
C ASP A 180 3.04 0.33 -17.69
N LYS A 181 3.83 0.50 -16.62
CA LYS A 181 3.75 -0.36 -15.43
C LYS A 181 4.03 0.44 -14.16
N LEU A 182 3.20 0.22 -13.13
CA LEU A 182 3.48 0.65 -11.77
C LEU A 182 4.37 -0.41 -11.10
N ILE A 183 5.56 -0.02 -10.69
CA ILE A 183 6.57 -0.95 -10.16
C ILE A 183 6.84 -0.79 -8.66
N ALA A 184 6.64 0.41 -8.10
CA ALA A 184 6.75 0.62 -6.67
C ALA A 184 5.80 1.70 -6.15
N VAL A 185 5.45 1.60 -4.88
CA VAL A 185 4.65 2.60 -4.15
C VAL A 185 5.31 2.92 -2.82
N ALA A 186 5.57 4.20 -2.57
CA ALA A 186 6.09 4.63 -1.28
C ALA A 186 4.95 4.79 -0.27
N LEU A 187 5.12 4.19 0.88
CA LEU A 187 4.19 4.20 2.00
C LEU A 187 4.74 5.06 3.14
N ALA A 188 4.16 6.25 3.31
CA ALA A 188 4.51 7.18 4.38
C ALA A 188 4.00 6.65 5.73
N MET A 189 4.90 6.27 6.63
CA MET A 189 4.56 5.62 7.89
C MET A 189 5.00 6.45 9.10
N LYS A 190 4.16 6.50 10.16
CA LYS A 190 4.53 7.16 11.43
C LYS A 190 5.70 6.47 12.11
N ASP A 191 5.71 5.13 12.08
CA ASP A 191 6.80 4.29 12.58
C ASP A 191 7.22 3.32 11.47
N THR A 192 8.36 3.60 10.85
CA THR A 192 8.87 2.79 9.74
C THR A 192 9.33 1.40 10.17
N ALA A 193 9.80 1.23 11.42
CA ALA A 193 10.22 -0.07 11.93
C ALA A 193 9.02 -0.99 12.15
N VAL A 194 7.95 -0.46 12.78
CA VAL A 194 6.69 -1.20 12.98
C VAL A 194 6.07 -1.55 11.63
N ALA A 195 6.07 -0.62 10.67
CA ALA A 195 5.53 -0.86 9.33
C ALA A 195 6.32 -1.96 8.60
N ARG A 196 7.65 -1.85 8.59
CA ARG A 196 8.52 -2.86 7.99
C ARG A 196 8.29 -4.25 8.58
N ASP A 197 8.24 -4.35 9.91
CA ASP A 197 8.03 -5.63 10.59
C ASP A 197 6.64 -6.21 10.29
N PHE A 198 5.61 -5.38 10.14
CA PHE A 198 4.28 -5.80 9.72
C PHE A 198 4.30 -6.38 8.30
N TYR A 199 4.88 -5.66 7.34
CA TYR A 199 4.96 -6.12 5.95
C TYR A 199 5.77 -7.42 5.81
N ILE A 200 6.89 -7.54 6.51
CA ILE A 200 7.73 -8.75 6.45
C ILE A 200 7.09 -9.92 7.20
N ASN A 201 6.67 -9.73 8.44
CA ASN A 201 6.26 -10.84 9.29
C ASN A 201 4.78 -11.20 9.13
N GLN A 202 3.92 -10.23 8.78
CA GLN A 202 2.49 -10.47 8.63
C GLN A 202 2.07 -10.63 7.17
N LEU A 203 2.63 -9.85 6.25
CA LEU A 203 2.27 -9.90 4.85
C LEU A 203 3.28 -10.69 3.98
N LEU A 204 4.42 -11.14 4.56
CA LEU A 204 5.45 -11.97 3.93
C LEU A 204 6.20 -11.28 2.77
N PHE A 205 6.29 -9.96 2.80
CA PHE A 205 7.17 -9.22 1.90
C PHE A 205 8.64 -9.51 2.21
N LYS A 206 9.51 -9.39 1.23
CA LYS A 206 10.93 -9.68 1.37
C LYS A 206 11.76 -8.42 1.25
N PRO A 207 12.66 -8.12 2.22
CA PRO A 207 13.56 -6.97 2.12
C PRO A 207 14.45 -7.06 0.89
N ILE A 208 14.70 -5.92 0.25
CA ILE A 208 15.66 -5.80 -0.85
C ILE A 208 17.06 -5.64 -0.25
N ALA A 209 18.05 -6.33 -0.83
CA ALA A 209 19.37 -6.47 -0.21
C ALA A 209 20.13 -5.15 -0.01
N HIS A 210 19.92 -4.17 -0.91
CA HIS A 210 20.64 -2.88 -0.87
C HIS A 210 19.85 -1.78 -0.14
N ASP A 211 18.52 -1.95 0.03
CA ASP A 211 17.69 -1.08 0.86
C ASP A 211 16.69 -1.91 1.66
N PRO A 212 16.90 -2.06 2.97
CA PRO A 212 16.03 -2.89 3.81
C PRO A 212 14.63 -2.27 4.06
N MET A 213 14.38 -1.03 3.64
CA MET A 213 13.08 -0.37 3.69
C MET A 213 12.27 -0.56 2.41
N ASP A 214 12.92 -1.01 1.34
CA ASP A 214 12.28 -1.45 0.12
C ASP A 214 11.97 -2.95 0.20
N LEU A 215 10.74 -3.29 -0.08
CA LEU A 215 10.23 -4.64 0.15
C LEU A 215 9.60 -5.18 -1.13
N HIS A 216 10.11 -6.29 -1.64
CA HIS A 216 9.44 -7.05 -2.70
C HIS A 216 8.15 -7.67 -2.18
N MET A 217 7.06 -7.48 -2.93
CA MET A 217 5.82 -8.18 -2.62
C MET A 217 5.95 -9.69 -2.85
N PRO A 218 5.12 -10.50 -2.14
CA PRO A 218 4.99 -11.93 -2.42
C PRO A 218 4.53 -12.18 -3.86
N GLY A 219 5.00 -13.28 -4.45
CA GLY A 219 4.68 -13.65 -5.83
C GLY A 219 5.81 -13.30 -6.80
N GLU A 220 5.48 -13.22 -8.09
CA GLU A 220 6.46 -13.08 -9.17
C GLU A 220 6.38 -11.73 -9.90
N SER A 221 5.58 -10.78 -9.41
CA SER A 221 5.37 -9.48 -10.08
C SER A 221 6.63 -8.62 -10.15
N GLY A 222 7.58 -8.83 -9.23
CA GLY A 222 8.77 -7.99 -9.07
C GLY A 222 8.47 -6.57 -8.59
N GLN A 223 7.24 -6.32 -8.11
CA GLN A 223 6.82 -5.02 -7.62
C GLN A 223 7.19 -4.83 -6.15
N GLU A 224 7.24 -3.58 -5.72
CA GLU A 224 7.81 -3.19 -4.43
C GLU A 224 6.91 -2.23 -3.66
N VAL A 225 7.06 -2.23 -2.36
CA VAL A 225 6.64 -1.12 -1.49
C VAL A 225 7.87 -0.53 -0.82
N GLU A 226 7.95 0.79 -0.79
CA GLU A 226 9.01 1.54 -0.14
C GLU A 226 8.47 2.08 1.19
N ILE A 227 9.04 1.68 2.31
CA ILE A 227 8.63 2.20 3.63
C ILE A 227 9.40 3.49 3.91
N VAL A 228 8.71 4.61 3.97
CA VAL A 228 9.33 5.92 4.19
C VAL A 228 8.77 6.63 5.43
N PRO A 229 9.55 7.49 6.10
CA PRO A 229 9.04 8.29 7.21
C PRO A 229 7.88 9.20 6.77
N ALA A 230 6.85 9.32 7.60
CA ALA A 230 5.71 10.21 7.35
C ALA A 230 6.13 11.64 7.01
N ALA A 231 7.20 12.14 7.64
CA ALA A 231 7.72 13.49 7.39
C ALA A 231 8.25 13.71 5.96
N SER A 232 8.58 12.66 5.21
CA SER A 232 9.14 12.78 3.85
C SER A 232 8.06 13.03 2.78
N LEU A 233 6.85 12.52 2.97
CA LEU A 233 5.74 12.62 2.00
C LEU A 233 4.49 13.28 2.58
N GLY A 234 4.32 13.30 3.90
CA GLY A 234 3.04 13.67 4.50
C GLY A 234 1.93 12.72 4.04
N THR A 235 0.85 13.28 3.52
CA THR A 235 -0.26 12.52 2.93
C THR A 235 -0.13 12.28 1.43
N LYS A 236 0.97 12.74 0.78
CA LYS A 236 1.15 12.60 -0.66
C LYS A 236 1.40 11.16 -1.06
N ALA A 237 0.91 10.78 -2.24
CA ALA A 237 1.34 9.55 -2.88
C ALA A 237 2.69 9.75 -3.59
N ARG A 238 3.54 8.72 -3.60
CA ARG A 238 4.70 8.62 -4.49
C ARG A 238 4.66 7.26 -5.16
N LEU A 239 4.64 7.29 -6.49
CA LEU A 239 4.51 6.13 -7.36
C LEU A 239 5.73 6.05 -8.25
N THR A 240 6.32 4.87 -8.40
CA THR A 240 7.38 4.62 -9.38
C THR A 240 6.81 3.81 -10.54
N LEU A 241 6.97 4.36 -11.74
CA LEU A 241 6.43 3.82 -12.98
C LEU A 241 7.59 3.43 -13.90
N GLU A 242 7.49 2.26 -14.51
CA GLU A 242 8.45 1.79 -15.51
C GLU A 242 8.16 2.43 -16.88
N SER A 243 9.18 3.03 -17.45
CA SER A 243 9.16 3.62 -18.78
C SER A 243 10.12 2.85 -19.70
N GLU A 244 9.63 2.37 -20.82
CA GLU A 244 10.48 1.72 -21.82
C GLU A 244 11.58 2.64 -22.37
N ASN A 245 11.35 3.96 -22.38
CA ASN A 245 12.31 4.95 -22.90
C ASN A 245 12.11 6.32 -22.26
N LEU A 246 12.91 6.64 -21.25
CA LEU A 246 12.87 7.92 -20.54
C LEU A 246 13.07 9.14 -21.45
N GLY A 247 13.86 9.00 -22.53
CA GLY A 247 14.04 10.08 -23.49
C GLY A 247 12.77 10.37 -24.30
N ARG A 248 11.98 9.32 -24.63
CA ARG A 248 10.66 9.49 -25.25
C ARG A 248 9.69 10.13 -24.25
N SER A 249 9.66 9.64 -23.02
CA SER A 249 8.79 10.17 -21.97
C SER A 249 9.09 11.64 -21.68
N ALA A 250 10.36 12.04 -21.60
CA ALA A 250 10.75 13.44 -21.43
C ALA A 250 10.24 14.34 -22.58
N ARG A 251 10.29 13.84 -23.85
CA ARG A 251 9.75 14.59 -25.00
C ARG A 251 8.22 14.71 -24.96
N LEU A 252 7.51 13.66 -24.53
CA LEU A 252 6.05 13.69 -24.36
C LEU A 252 5.67 14.71 -23.28
N LEU A 253 6.33 14.67 -22.12
CA LEU A 253 6.08 15.62 -21.03
C LEU A 253 6.31 17.07 -21.49
N HIS A 254 7.41 17.32 -22.20
CA HIS A 254 7.72 18.65 -22.75
C HIS A 254 6.63 19.10 -23.76
N LYS A 255 6.18 18.22 -24.65
CA LYS A 255 5.13 18.50 -25.63
C LYS A 255 3.81 18.89 -24.95
N GLU A 256 3.46 18.19 -23.87
CA GLU A 256 2.23 18.43 -23.09
C GLU A 256 2.36 19.58 -22.07
N GLY A 257 3.52 20.25 -22.02
CA GLY A 257 3.79 21.37 -21.11
C GLY A 257 3.90 20.94 -19.65
N ILE A 258 4.26 19.68 -19.37
CA ILE A 258 4.42 19.14 -18.02
C ILE A 258 5.87 19.26 -17.61
N ALA A 259 6.10 19.95 -16.49
CA ALA A 259 7.43 20.07 -15.91
C ALA A 259 7.91 18.73 -15.36
N ALA A 260 9.09 18.29 -15.72
CA ALA A 260 9.77 17.13 -15.19
C ALA A 260 11.19 17.48 -14.76
N THR A 261 11.58 17.01 -13.59
CA THR A 261 12.95 17.14 -13.10
C THR A 261 13.69 15.83 -13.36
N LYS A 262 14.81 15.91 -14.07
CA LYS A 262 15.68 14.74 -14.28
C LYS A 262 16.71 14.66 -13.16
N ASN A 263 16.77 13.52 -12.50
CA ASN A 263 17.77 13.23 -11.49
C ASN A 263 18.38 11.84 -11.79
N GLY A 264 19.60 11.85 -12.33
CA GLY A 264 20.21 10.61 -12.82
C GLY A 264 19.39 9.98 -13.96
N GLU A 265 18.93 8.76 -13.74
CA GLU A 265 18.10 7.99 -14.67
C GLU A 265 16.61 7.98 -14.29
N THR A 266 16.19 8.93 -13.46
CA THR A 266 14.79 9.09 -13.04
C THR A 266 14.26 10.43 -13.53
N LEU A 267 13.01 10.45 -14.02
CA LEU A 267 12.22 11.68 -14.23
C LEU A 267 11.18 11.80 -13.13
N THR A 268 11.17 12.93 -12.45
CA THR A 268 10.18 13.25 -11.42
C THR A 268 9.13 14.21 -11.95
N ILE A 269 7.87 13.85 -11.80
CA ILE A 269 6.68 14.63 -12.17
C ILE A 269 5.85 14.84 -10.91
N THR A 270 5.18 15.97 -10.83
CA THR A 270 4.23 16.26 -9.75
C THR A 270 2.84 16.49 -10.35
N ASP A 271 1.84 15.80 -9.82
CA ASP A 271 0.45 15.99 -10.23
C ASP A 271 -0.16 17.30 -9.64
N PRO A 272 -1.38 17.71 -10.02
CA PRO A 272 -1.99 18.95 -9.53
C PRO A 272 -2.12 19.05 -8.01
N ASP A 273 -2.23 17.93 -7.30
CA ASP A 273 -2.35 17.87 -5.84
C ASP A 273 -1.02 17.66 -5.12
N GLY A 274 0.09 17.59 -5.86
CA GLY A 274 1.44 17.43 -5.33
C GLY A 274 1.84 15.98 -5.05
N ASN A 275 1.13 14.99 -5.61
CA ASN A 275 1.59 13.61 -5.62
C ASN A 275 2.77 13.46 -6.60
N ILE A 276 3.67 12.54 -6.30
CA ILE A 276 4.93 12.38 -7.01
C ILE A 276 4.88 11.14 -7.89
N LEU A 277 5.22 11.31 -9.15
CA LEU A 277 5.43 10.21 -10.09
C LEU A 277 6.91 10.17 -10.47
N LEU A 278 7.55 9.05 -10.23
CA LEU A 278 8.91 8.76 -10.66
C LEU A 278 8.83 7.86 -11.89
N LEU A 279 9.48 8.25 -12.98
CA LEU A 279 9.62 7.40 -14.16
C LEU A 279 11.04 6.85 -14.18
N GLU A 280 11.17 5.55 -14.27
CA GLU A 280 12.43 4.83 -14.31
C GLU A 280 12.47 3.85 -15.48
N HIS A 281 13.66 3.52 -15.96
CA HIS A 281 13.88 2.42 -16.88
C HIS A 281 14.54 1.29 -16.11
N ARG A 282 13.90 0.12 -16.12
CA ARG A 282 14.45 -1.11 -15.50
C ARG A 282 14.81 -2.17 -16.52
#